data_42de98c187fd5460177e14676a519463
#
_entry.id   42de98c187fd5460177e14676a519463
#
_cell.length_a   1.000
_cell.length_b   1.000
_cell.length_c   1.000
_cell.angle_alpha   90.00
_cell.angle_beta   90.00
_cell.angle_gamma   90.00
#
_symmetry.space_group_name_H-M   'P 1'
#
loop_
_entity.id
_entity.type
_entity.pdbx_description
1 polymer ?
#
loop_
_entity_poly.entity_id
_entity_poly.type
_entity_poly.pdbx_seq_one_letter_code
_entity_poly.pdbx_strand_id
1 'polypeptide(L)'
;MIPEILLFVSLCIKETESKTKTNAMTDEKNLIARLKQAEHRNEAFGTLLKTYGDRLYWHIRRIVVSHDDAEDVMQETAVKSLTSIDGYRGESSLLTWLFRIATNEALQHLRRECHVFQSLDALGETLAERVAAEADVDADHATVLFQQAVAMLPTQQRLAFNMRYYDEMPYEEMAVVTGKTVGSLKTNYHLAVEKIKRYVKENSI
;
A
#
# COMPACT_ATOMS: atom_id res chain seq x y z
N MET A 1 -2.79 -6.31 27.44
CA MET A 1 -1.97 -5.52 26.50
C MET A 1 -2.46 -5.53 25.05
N ILE A 2 -3.06 -6.62 24.55
CA ILE A 2 -3.63 -6.67 23.18
C ILE A 2 -4.91 -5.83 23.00
N PRO A 3 -5.80 -5.64 24.01
CA PRO A 3 -6.99 -4.81 23.86
C PRO A 3 -6.71 -3.30 23.74
N GLU A 4 -5.61 -2.81 24.31
CA GLU A 4 -5.28 -1.38 24.28
C GLU A 4 -4.76 -0.90 22.93
N ILE A 5 -4.05 -1.75 22.19
CA ILE A 5 -3.60 -1.43 20.82
C ILE A 5 -4.79 -1.32 19.87
N LEU A 6 -5.81 -2.15 20.04
CA LEU A 6 -7.07 -2.05 19.28
C LEU A 6 -7.91 -0.84 19.67
N LEU A 7 -7.83 -0.38 20.93
CA LEU A 7 -8.54 0.81 21.41
C LEU A 7 -7.86 2.12 20.93
N PHE A 8 -6.51 2.13 20.86
CA PHE A 8 -5.75 3.29 20.38
C PHE A 8 -6.02 3.58 18.90
N VAL A 9 -6.22 2.51 18.09
CA VAL A 9 -6.60 2.61 16.68
C VAL A 9 -8.00 3.19 16.49
N SER A 10 -8.93 2.97 17.45
CA SER A 10 -10.31 3.46 17.36
C SER A 10 -10.47 4.95 17.73
N LEU A 11 -9.55 5.52 18.50
CA LEU A 11 -9.63 6.90 18.96
C LEU A 11 -9.03 7.94 18.00
N CYS A 12 -8.07 7.55 17.14
CA CYS A 12 -7.50 8.45 16.12
C CYS A 12 -8.40 8.74 14.92
N ILE A 13 -9.54 8.06 14.76
CA ILE A 13 -10.36 8.10 13.55
C ILE A 13 -11.43 9.21 13.55
N LYS A 14 -11.64 9.98 14.63
CA LYS A 14 -12.88 10.79 14.76
C LYS A 14 -12.80 12.31 14.60
N GLU A 15 -11.67 12.95 14.37
CA GLU A 15 -11.64 14.42 14.45
C GLU A 15 -11.14 15.26 13.25
N THR A 16 -11.04 14.73 12.02
CA THR A 16 -10.58 15.57 10.88
C THR A 16 -11.44 15.55 9.63
N GLU A 17 -12.72 15.30 9.71
CA GLU A 17 -13.57 15.16 8.51
C GLU A 17 -14.67 16.21 8.39
N SER A 18 -14.46 17.45 8.01
CA SER A 18 -15.59 18.21 7.43
C SER A 18 -15.25 19.46 6.57
N LYS A 19 -14.07 20.04 6.68
CA LYS A 19 -13.76 21.29 5.92
C LYS A 19 -12.72 21.14 4.81
N THR A 20 -12.06 20.00 4.72
CA THR A 20 -10.94 19.77 3.78
C THR A 20 -11.39 19.18 2.43
N LYS A 21 -12.55 18.53 2.36
CA LYS A 21 -12.99 17.78 1.16
C LYS A 21 -13.29 18.64 -0.07
N THR A 22 -13.86 19.83 0.11
CA THR A 22 -14.29 20.66 -1.05
C THR A 22 -13.10 21.36 -1.72
N ASN A 23 -12.15 21.88 -0.96
CA ASN A 23 -10.93 22.47 -1.50
C ASN A 23 -10.03 21.41 -2.15
N ALA A 24 -9.85 20.26 -1.50
CA ALA A 24 -9.03 19.16 -2.02
C ALA A 24 -9.54 18.64 -3.38
N MET A 25 -10.85 18.58 -3.59
CA MET A 25 -11.43 18.10 -4.85
C MET A 25 -11.27 19.11 -5.99
N THR A 26 -11.25 20.41 -5.69
CA THR A 26 -10.99 21.47 -6.70
C THR A 26 -9.51 21.47 -7.08
N ASP A 27 -8.62 21.31 -6.12
CA ASP A 27 -7.18 21.24 -6.31
C ASP A 27 -6.78 19.98 -7.10
N GLU A 28 -7.42 18.83 -6.83
CA GLU A 28 -7.18 17.60 -7.61
C GLU A 28 -7.60 17.74 -9.07
N LYS A 29 -8.75 18.35 -9.37
CA LYS A 29 -9.19 18.62 -10.75
C LYS A 29 -8.25 19.54 -11.51
N ASN A 30 -7.77 20.59 -10.84
CA ASN A 30 -6.78 21.50 -11.42
C ASN A 30 -5.45 20.79 -11.69
N LEU A 31 -5.00 19.96 -10.76
CA LEU A 31 -3.79 19.15 -10.91
C LEU A 31 -3.90 18.21 -12.13
N ILE A 32 -5.03 17.50 -12.26
CA ILE A 32 -5.28 16.61 -13.40
C ILE A 32 -5.29 17.37 -14.71
N ALA A 33 -5.94 18.54 -14.76
CA ALA A 33 -5.98 19.37 -15.97
C ALA A 33 -4.57 19.79 -16.41
N ARG A 34 -3.71 20.21 -15.46
CA ARG A 34 -2.32 20.59 -15.72
C ARG A 34 -1.46 19.40 -16.13
N LEU A 35 -1.66 18.22 -15.54
CA LEU A 35 -0.96 16.98 -15.92
C LEU A 35 -1.23 16.57 -17.37
N LYS A 36 -2.41 16.88 -17.91
CA LYS A 36 -2.78 16.59 -19.31
C LYS A 36 -2.26 17.62 -20.30
N GLN A 37 -1.79 18.79 -19.85
CA GLN A 37 -1.21 19.83 -20.68
C GLN A 37 0.30 19.67 -20.79
N ALA A 38 0.83 19.48 -21.98
CA ALA A 38 2.26 19.20 -22.19
C ALA A 38 3.18 20.27 -21.56
N GLU A 39 2.80 21.55 -21.66
CA GLU A 39 3.57 22.70 -21.15
C GLU A 39 3.69 22.71 -19.62
N HIS A 40 2.68 22.21 -18.90
CA HIS A 40 2.60 22.24 -17.44
C HIS A 40 2.83 20.88 -16.79
N ARG A 41 2.95 19.80 -17.60
CA ARG A 41 3.00 18.41 -17.16
C ARG A 41 4.10 18.16 -16.13
N ASN A 42 5.32 18.61 -16.38
CA ASN A 42 6.44 18.36 -15.49
C ASN A 42 6.29 19.04 -14.12
N GLU A 43 5.83 20.29 -14.10
CA GLU A 43 5.57 21.02 -12.86
C GLU A 43 4.42 20.40 -12.06
N ALA A 44 3.33 20.06 -12.76
CA ALA A 44 2.17 19.39 -12.15
C ALA A 44 2.54 18.00 -11.63
N PHE A 45 3.43 17.28 -12.32
CA PHE A 45 3.93 15.99 -11.86
C PHE A 45 4.80 16.12 -10.59
N GLY A 46 5.63 17.15 -10.50
CA GLY A 46 6.35 17.49 -9.27
C GLY A 46 5.38 17.76 -8.09
N THR A 47 4.27 18.45 -8.35
CA THR A 47 3.21 18.68 -7.37
C THR A 47 2.52 17.36 -6.96
N LEU A 48 2.23 16.47 -7.92
CA LEU A 48 1.66 15.15 -7.67
C LEU A 48 2.55 14.32 -6.75
N LEU A 49 3.86 14.26 -7.04
CA LEU A 49 4.80 13.51 -6.22
C LEU A 49 4.95 14.09 -4.81
N LYS A 50 4.95 15.41 -4.66
CA LYS A 50 4.95 16.05 -3.33
C LYS A 50 3.68 15.74 -2.52
N THR A 51 2.53 15.60 -3.18
CA THR A 51 1.25 15.38 -2.52
C THR A 51 1.03 13.92 -2.15
N TYR A 52 1.41 12.99 -3.05
CA TYR A 52 1.07 11.57 -2.92
C TYR A 52 2.29 10.65 -2.77
N GLY A 53 3.51 11.16 -2.98
CA GLY A 53 4.73 10.36 -3.05
C GLY A 53 4.98 9.53 -1.81
N ASP A 54 4.89 10.11 -0.62
CA ASP A 54 5.10 9.39 0.64
C ASP A 54 4.09 8.25 0.82
N ARG A 55 2.81 8.49 0.49
CA ARG A 55 1.77 7.46 0.59
C ARG A 55 2.02 6.31 -0.40
N LEU A 56 2.43 6.63 -1.62
CA LEU A 56 2.77 5.64 -2.63
C LEU A 56 4.02 4.85 -2.25
N TYR A 57 5.07 5.52 -1.76
CA TYR A 57 6.29 4.88 -1.30
C TYR A 57 6.00 3.86 -0.19
N TRP A 58 5.29 4.27 0.86
CA TRP A 58 4.99 3.36 1.97
C TRP A 58 4.05 2.21 1.56
N HIS A 59 3.12 2.46 0.63
CA HIS A 59 2.31 1.39 0.06
C HIS A 59 3.18 0.35 -0.68
N ILE A 60 4.07 0.80 -1.56
CA ILE A 60 5.01 -0.06 -2.29
C ILE A 60 5.92 -0.79 -1.31
N ARG A 61 6.51 -0.06 -0.37
CA ARG A 61 7.46 -0.59 0.63
C ARG A 61 6.91 -1.76 1.43
N ARG A 62 5.61 -1.71 1.78
CA ARG A 62 4.92 -2.82 2.47
C ARG A 62 4.64 -4.02 1.57
N ILE A 63 4.69 -3.87 0.26
CA ILE A 63 4.51 -4.96 -0.69
C ILE A 63 5.84 -5.65 -0.96
N VAL A 64 6.90 -4.88 -1.26
CA VAL A 64 8.22 -5.44 -1.66
C VAL A 64 9.16 -5.66 -0.48
N VAL A 65 8.92 -5.01 0.65
CA VAL A 65 9.67 -5.09 1.93
C VAL A 65 11.07 -4.45 1.88
N SER A 66 11.82 -4.56 0.81
CA SER A 66 13.15 -3.95 0.65
C SER A 66 13.07 -2.46 0.33
N HIS A 67 13.97 -1.65 0.92
CA HIS A 67 14.07 -0.21 0.66
C HIS A 67 14.46 0.07 -0.79
N ASP A 68 15.50 -0.61 -1.27
CA ASP A 68 16.04 -0.42 -2.62
C ASP A 68 15.00 -0.82 -3.67
N ASP A 69 14.31 -1.98 -3.47
CA ASP A 69 13.22 -2.41 -4.35
C ASP A 69 12.06 -1.42 -4.34
N ALA A 70 11.76 -0.80 -3.19
CA ALA A 70 10.69 0.19 -3.09
C ALA A 70 11.02 1.47 -3.86
N GLU A 71 12.28 1.91 -3.86
CA GLU A 71 12.72 3.06 -4.66
C GLU A 71 12.65 2.76 -6.15
N ASP A 72 13.09 1.59 -6.59
CA ASP A 72 13.02 1.16 -7.98
C ASP A 72 11.55 1.09 -8.47
N VAL A 73 10.69 0.45 -7.71
CA VAL A 73 9.26 0.35 -8.02
C VAL A 73 8.58 1.72 -7.99
N MET A 74 8.98 2.61 -7.10
CA MET A 74 8.48 3.99 -7.06
C MET A 74 8.85 4.76 -8.33
N GLN A 75 10.07 4.60 -8.85
CA GLN A 75 10.50 5.19 -10.10
C GLN A 75 9.70 4.62 -11.29
N GLU A 76 9.53 3.29 -11.38
CA GLU A 76 8.69 2.64 -12.40
C GLU A 76 7.24 3.15 -12.34
N THR A 77 6.68 3.28 -11.12
CA THR A 77 5.34 3.83 -10.87
C THR A 77 5.22 5.28 -11.35
N ALA A 78 6.22 6.11 -11.06
CA ALA A 78 6.27 7.51 -11.47
C ALA A 78 6.27 7.64 -13.00
N VAL A 79 7.16 6.92 -13.68
CA VAL A 79 7.23 6.91 -15.15
C VAL A 79 5.91 6.44 -15.77
N LYS A 80 5.33 5.36 -15.25
CA LYS A 80 4.10 4.78 -15.76
C LYS A 80 2.89 5.69 -15.52
N SER A 81 2.85 6.37 -14.38
CA SER A 81 1.82 7.37 -14.08
C SER A 81 1.89 8.56 -15.05
N LEU A 82 3.10 9.07 -15.31
CA LEU A 82 3.32 10.18 -16.24
C LEU A 82 2.92 9.84 -17.69
N THR A 83 3.26 8.63 -18.13
CA THR A 83 2.99 8.18 -19.51
C THR A 83 1.53 7.79 -19.73
N SER A 84 0.81 7.38 -18.69
CA SER A 84 -0.59 6.91 -18.79
C SER A 84 -1.63 7.92 -18.32
N ILE A 85 -1.22 9.14 -17.89
CA ILE A 85 -2.13 10.15 -17.35
C ILE A 85 -3.20 10.62 -18.37
N ASP A 86 -2.87 10.62 -19.64
CA ASP A 86 -3.81 11.00 -20.70
C ASP A 86 -5.00 10.02 -20.77
N GLY A 87 -4.81 8.77 -20.40
CA GLY A 87 -5.84 7.74 -20.28
C GLY A 87 -6.67 7.76 -18.99
N TYR A 88 -6.32 8.61 -18.02
CA TYR A 88 -7.08 8.73 -16.79
C TYR A 88 -8.44 9.39 -17.03
N ARG A 89 -9.55 8.67 -16.74
CA ARG A 89 -10.93 9.08 -17.01
C ARG A 89 -11.67 9.69 -15.84
N GLY A 90 -11.07 9.67 -14.63
CA GLY A 90 -11.73 10.18 -13.43
C GLY A 90 -12.80 9.25 -12.87
N GLU A 91 -12.77 7.95 -13.21
CA GLU A 91 -13.70 6.93 -12.69
C GLU A 91 -13.44 6.58 -11.21
N SER A 92 -12.28 6.93 -10.71
CA SER A 92 -11.88 6.86 -9.29
C SER A 92 -11.08 8.11 -8.93
N SER A 93 -10.74 8.32 -7.65
CA SER A 93 -9.81 9.38 -7.26
C SER A 93 -8.45 9.20 -7.93
N LEU A 94 -7.71 10.30 -8.12
CA LEU A 94 -6.36 10.25 -8.68
C LEU A 94 -5.44 9.35 -7.83
N LEU A 95 -5.58 9.42 -6.51
CA LEU A 95 -4.81 8.60 -5.59
C LEU A 95 -5.13 7.10 -5.75
N THR A 96 -6.41 6.72 -5.86
CA THR A 96 -6.82 5.31 -6.10
C THR A 96 -6.24 4.78 -7.42
N TRP A 97 -6.23 5.62 -8.45
CA TRP A 97 -5.62 5.28 -9.74
C TRP A 97 -4.09 5.09 -9.62
N LEU A 98 -3.41 5.96 -8.87
CA LEU A 98 -1.98 5.84 -8.58
C LEU A 98 -1.68 4.57 -7.77
N PHE A 99 -2.47 4.26 -6.75
CA PHE A 99 -2.33 3.01 -6.00
C PHE A 99 -2.48 1.77 -6.88
N ARG A 100 -3.39 1.80 -7.86
CA ARG A 100 -3.53 0.70 -8.83
C ARG A 100 -2.27 0.50 -9.65
N ILE A 101 -1.64 1.58 -10.13
CA ILE A 101 -0.36 1.50 -10.85
C ILE A 101 0.72 0.95 -9.92
N ALA A 102 0.90 1.56 -8.74
CA ALA A 102 1.91 1.16 -7.76
C ALA A 102 1.79 -0.31 -7.35
N THR A 103 0.56 -0.77 -7.06
CA THR A 103 0.32 -2.19 -6.72
C THR A 103 0.71 -3.12 -7.86
N ASN A 104 0.37 -2.76 -9.10
CA ASN A 104 0.69 -3.59 -10.26
C ASN A 104 2.21 -3.66 -10.49
N GLU A 105 2.93 -2.54 -10.40
CA GLU A 105 4.39 -2.51 -10.55
C GLU A 105 5.08 -3.28 -9.43
N ALA A 106 4.65 -3.10 -8.17
CA ALA A 106 5.18 -3.85 -7.04
C ALA A 106 4.97 -5.37 -7.18
N LEU A 107 3.78 -5.80 -7.60
CA LEU A 107 3.51 -7.22 -7.85
C LEU A 107 4.30 -7.75 -9.05
N GLN A 108 4.51 -6.93 -10.08
CA GLN A 108 5.33 -7.31 -11.23
C GLN A 108 6.80 -7.44 -10.84
N HIS A 109 7.32 -6.55 -10.00
CA HIS A 109 8.66 -6.62 -9.44
C HIS A 109 8.84 -7.93 -8.66
N LEU A 110 7.97 -8.24 -7.71
CA LEU A 110 8.01 -9.51 -6.97
C LEU A 110 7.92 -10.75 -7.88
N ARG A 111 7.15 -10.71 -8.98
CA ARG A 111 7.10 -11.83 -9.94
C ARG A 111 8.42 -11.99 -10.70
N ARG A 112 9.12 -10.91 -11.01
CA ARG A 112 10.46 -10.98 -11.64
C ARG A 112 11.48 -11.64 -10.69
N GLU A 113 11.44 -11.31 -9.41
CA GLU A 113 12.26 -11.98 -8.39
C GLU A 113 11.86 -13.46 -8.20
N CYS A 114 10.57 -13.78 -8.35
CA CYS A 114 10.03 -15.13 -8.18
C CYS A 114 10.47 -16.16 -9.24
N HIS A 115 11.27 -15.84 -10.23
CA HIS A 115 11.78 -16.85 -11.18
C HIS A 115 12.52 -18.01 -10.47
N VAL A 116 12.94 -17.82 -9.23
CA VAL A 116 13.55 -18.83 -8.35
C VAL A 116 12.50 -19.57 -7.49
N PHE A 117 11.30 -18.98 -7.29
CA PHE A 117 10.24 -19.50 -6.42
C PHE A 117 9.03 -19.94 -7.26
N GLN A 118 8.39 -21.05 -6.89
CA GLN A 118 7.25 -21.59 -7.63
C GLN A 118 5.98 -20.74 -7.54
N SER A 119 5.88 -19.80 -6.59
CA SER A 119 4.72 -18.91 -6.43
C SER A 119 5.04 -17.68 -5.59
N LEU A 120 4.25 -16.59 -5.75
CA LEU A 120 4.34 -15.39 -4.91
C LEU A 120 4.06 -15.67 -3.41
N ASP A 121 3.29 -16.70 -3.10
CA ASP A 121 2.98 -17.07 -1.72
C ASP A 121 4.16 -17.79 -1.04
N ALA A 122 5.07 -18.40 -1.81
CA ALA A 122 6.30 -18.98 -1.30
C ALA A 122 7.35 -17.94 -0.87
N LEU A 123 7.18 -16.67 -1.27
CA LEU A 123 8.06 -15.57 -0.84
C LEU A 123 7.84 -15.14 0.62
N GLY A 124 6.79 -15.61 1.29
CA GLY A 124 6.45 -15.13 2.64
C GLY A 124 7.60 -15.27 3.64
N GLU A 125 8.29 -16.39 3.66
CA GLU A 125 9.47 -16.63 4.53
C GLU A 125 10.61 -15.66 4.21
N THR A 126 10.98 -15.53 2.92
CA THR A 126 12.02 -14.60 2.46
C THR A 126 11.69 -13.15 2.81
N LEU A 127 10.43 -12.72 2.65
CA LEU A 127 10.00 -11.38 3.02
C LEU A 127 10.02 -11.17 4.55
N ALA A 128 9.70 -12.18 5.34
CA ALA A 128 9.79 -12.11 6.80
C ALA A 128 11.26 -12.02 7.27
N GLU A 129 12.17 -12.73 6.62
CA GLU A 129 13.62 -12.61 6.84
C GLU A 129 14.14 -11.20 6.50
N ARG A 130 13.69 -10.63 5.39
CA ARG A 130 14.02 -9.22 5.01
C ARG A 130 13.52 -8.25 6.08
N VAL A 131 12.30 -8.41 6.60
CA VAL A 131 11.79 -7.60 7.71
C VAL A 131 12.72 -7.66 8.92
N ALA A 132 13.20 -8.84 9.29
CA ALA A 132 14.11 -9.01 10.41
C ALA A 132 15.48 -8.35 10.15
N ALA A 133 15.99 -8.46 8.92
CA ALA A 133 17.29 -7.90 8.54
C ALA A 133 17.30 -6.37 8.45
N GLU A 134 16.16 -5.76 8.10
CA GLU A 134 16.02 -4.31 7.99
C GLU A 134 15.46 -3.65 9.27
N ALA A 135 15.16 -4.42 10.31
CA ALA A 135 14.72 -3.88 11.59
C ALA A 135 15.84 -3.08 12.25
N ASP A 136 15.53 -1.87 12.73
CA ASP A 136 16.44 -1.08 13.54
C ASP A 136 16.83 -1.83 14.82
N VAL A 137 18.06 -1.60 15.30
CA VAL A 137 18.59 -2.22 16.54
C VAL A 137 17.70 -1.92 17.75
N ASP A 138 17.04 -0.75 17.75
CA ASP A 138 16.15 -0.31 18.81
C ASP A 138 14.66 -0.62 18.53
N ALA A 139 14.35 -1.36 17.44
CA ALA A 139 12.97 -1.69 17.10
C ALA A 139 12.36 -2.59 18.20
N ASP A 140 11.15 -2.22 18.66
CA ASP A 140 10.41 -3.05 19.59
C ASP A 140 10.14 -4.43 18.98
N HIS A 141 10.53 -5.50 19.72
CA HIS A 141 10.38 -6.88 19.30
C HIS A 141 8.94 -7.22 18.85
N ALA A 142 7.93 -6.66 19.54
CA ALA A 142 6.54 -6.86 19.18
C ALA A 142 6.20 -6.26 17.79
N THR A 143 6.80 -5.13 17.46
CA THR A 143 6.63 -4.48 16.15
C THR A 143 7.26 -5.31 15.03
N VAL A 144 8.48 -5.79 15.23
CA VAL A 144 9.18 -6.66 14.26
C VAL A 144 8.38 -7.96 14.04
N LEU A 145 7.96 -8.59 15.13
CA LEU A 145 7.17 -9.82 15.07
C LEU A 145 5.84 -9.64 14.33
N PHE A 146 5.17 -8.52 14.56
CA PHE A 146 3.96 -8.17 13.82
C PHE A 146 4.22 -7.97 12.30
N GLN A 147 5.30 -7.27 11.95
CA GLN A 147 5.66 -7.06 10.54
C GLN A 147 6.05 -8.36 9.85
N GLN A 148 6.75 -9.26 10.54
CA GLN A 148 7.03 -10.62 10.05
C GLN A 148 5.75 -11.41 9.82
N ALA A 149 4.80 -11.35 10.78
CA ALA A 149 3.50 -12.00 10.63
C ALA A 149 2.75 -11.52 9.38
N VAL A 150 2.81 -10.22 9.09
CA VAL A 150 2.22 -9.64 7.87
C VAL A 150 2.95 -10.12 6.62
N ALA A 151 4.29 -10.17 6.63
CA ALA A 151 5.10 -10.62 5.50
C ALA A 151 4.84 -12.10 5.15
N MET A 152 4.61 -12.94 6.15
CA MET A 152 4.27 -14.37 6.00
C MET A 152 2.88 -14.64 5.40
N LEU A 153 2.02 -13.63 5.27
CA LEU A 153 0.69 -13.81 4.69
C LEU A 153 0.77 -14.16 3.19
N PRO A 154 -0.15 -15.03 2.70
CA PRO A 154 -0.37 -15.15 1.27
C PRO A 154 -0.62 -13.80 0.62
N THR A 155 -0.12 -13.60 -0.59
CA THR A 155 -0.11 -12.30 -1.29
C THR A 155 -1.45 -11.57 -1.26
N GLN A 156 -2.57 -12.26 -1.53
CA GLN A 156 -3.89 -11.64 -1.55
C GLN A 156 -4.35 -11.18 -0.17
N GLN A 157 -4.00 -11.92 0.88
CA GLN A 157 -4.31 -11.57 2.27
C GLN A 157 -3.44 -10.41 2.73
N ARG A 158 -2.14 -10.42 2.39
CA ARG A 158 -1.20 -9.34 2.69
C ARG A 158 -1.62 -8.03 2.03
N LEU A 159 -1.98 -8.06 0.75
CA LEU A 159 -2.48 -6.87 0.04
C LEU A 159 -3.76 -6.33 0.68
N ALA A 160 -4.74 -7.19 0.96
CA ALA A 160 -5.99 -6.76 1.59
C ALA A 160 -5.74 -6.16 2.99
N PHE A 161 -4.80 -6.75 3.75
CA PHE A 161 -4.41 -6.25 5.06
C PHE A 161 -3.73 -4.89 4.95
N ASN A 162 -2.69 -4.76 4.11
CA ASN A 162 -1.93 -3.53 3.96
C ASN A 162 -2.82 -2.36 3.52
N MET A 163 -3.64 -2.55 2.49
CA MET A 163 -4.55 -1.51 2.00
C MET A 163 -5.58 -1.09 3.04
N ARG A 164 -6.13 -2.03 3.82
CA ARG A 164 -7.16 -1.71 4.79
C ARG A 164 -6.59 -1.14 6.09
N TYR A 165 -5.48 -1.70 6.59
CA TYR A 165 -4.91 -1.36 7.88
C TYR A 165 -3.99 -0.12 7.82
N TYR A 166 -3.06 -0.09 6.86
CA TYR A 166 -2.08 1.00 6.77
C TYR A 166 -2.52 2.14 5.85
N ASP A 167 -3.16 1.80 4.70
CA ASP A 167 -3.59 2.81 3.74
C ASP A 167 -5.00 3.32 4.04
N GLU A 168 -5.69 2.73 5.02
CA GLU A 168 -7.06 3.06 5.47
C GLU A 168 -8.09 3.06 4.34
N MET A 169 -7.82 2.30 3.28
CA MET A 169 -8.58 2.32 2.03
C MET A 169 -9.97 1.67 2.21
N PRO A 170 -11.05 2.29 1.75
CA PRO A 170 -12.36 1.66 1.67
C PRO A 170 -12.35 0.42 0.76
N TYR A 171 -13.16 -0.59 1.07
CA TYR A 171 -13.19 -1.82 0.27
C TYR A 171 -13.58 -1.62 -1.19
N GLU A 172 -14.38 -0.62 -1.48
CA GLU A 172 -14.78 -0.21 -2.82
C GLU A 172 -13.59 0.29 -3.63
N GLU A 173 -12.71 1.09 -3.02
CA GLU A 173 -11.45 1.55 -3.64
C GLU A 173 -10.45 0.42 -3.77
N MET A 174 -10.31 -0.43 -2.76
CA MET A 174 -9.49 -1.65 -2.84
C MET A 174 -9.93 -2.54 -4.01
N ALA A 175 -11.24 -2.63 -4.28
CA ALA A 175 -11.77 -3.37 -5.42
C ALA A 175 -11.31 -2.78 -6.76
N VAL A 176 -11.27 -1.44 -6.88
CA VAL A 176 -10.74 -0.73 -8.06
C VAL A 176 -9.24 -1.01 -8.23
N VAL A 177 -8.47 -0.93 -7.14
CA VAL A 177 -7.01 -1.15 -7.17
C VAL A 177 -6.66 -2.59 -7.55
N THR A 178 -7.34 -3.58 -6.96
CA THR A 178 -6.97 -4.99 -7.08
C THR A 178 -7.72 -5.74 -8.19
N GLY A 179 -8.84 -5.20 -8.68
CA GLY A 179 -9.75 -5.89 -9.59
C GLY A 179 -10.52 -7.05 -8.93
N LYS A 180 -10.57 -7.09 -7.58
CA LYS A 180 -11.26 -8.14 -6.82
C LYS A 180 -12.62 -7.64 -6.31
N THR A 181 -13.52 -8.57 -5.97
CA THR A 181 -14.80 -8.20 -5.36
C THR A 181 -14.63 -7.77 -3.91
N VAL A 182 -15.48 -6.85 -3.44
CA VAL A 182 -15.54 -6.40 -2.05
C VAL A 182 -15.69 -7.58 -1.07
N GLY A 183 -16.51 -8.57 -1.42
CA GLY A 183 -16.68 -9.78 -0.59
C GLY A 183 -15.39 -10.57 -0.43
N SER A 184 -14.64 -10.78 -1.53
CA SER A 184 -13.34 -11.45 -1.48
C SER A 184 -12.32 -10.67 -0.64
N LEU A 185 -12.30 -9.34 -0.75
CA LEU A 185 -11.39 -8.48 0.03
C LEU A 185 -11.69 -8.53 1.52
N LYS A 186 -12.98 -8.49 1.92
CA LYS A 186 -13.40 -8.65 3.33
C LYS A 186 -12.97 -10.01 3.89
N THR A 187 -13.14 -11.08 3.13
CA THR A 187 -12.71 -12.42 3.52
C THR A 187 -11.19 -12.50 3.67
N ASN A 188 -10.44 -11.99 2.69
CA ASN A 188 -8.97 -11.98 2.75
C ASN A 188 -8.46 -11.17 3.94
N TYR A 189 -9.04 -10.01 4.23
CA TYR A 189 -8.68 -9.21 5.39
C TYR A 189 -8.95 -9.95 6.71
N HIS A 190 -10.12 -10.57 6.86
CA HIS A 190 -10.45 -11.36 8.05
C HIS A 190 -9.47 -12.52 8.26
N LEU A 191 -9.19 -13.30 7.21
CA LEU A 191 -8.23 -14.39 7.26
C LEU A 191 -6.80 -13.91 7.58
N ALA A 192 -6.42 -12.73 7.06
CA ALA A 192 -5.14 -12.10 7.39
C ALA A 192 -5.04 -11.80 8.89
N VAL A 193 -6.05 -11.11 9.45
CA VAL A 193 -6.10 -10.77 10.88
C VAL A 193 -5.99 -12.04 11.77
N GLU A 194 -6.72 -13.09 11.43
CA GLU A 194 -6.66 -14.35 12.21
C GLU A 194 -5.28 -15.02 12.14
N LYS A 195 -4.64 -15.01 10.98
CA LYS A 195 -3.28 -15.55 10.82
C LYS A 195 -2.24 -14.73 11.58
N ILE A 196 -2.32 -13.40 11.51
CA ILE A 196 -1.42 -12.50 12.26
C ILE A 196 -1.55 -12.75 13.76
N LYS A 197 -2.79 -12.78 14.29
CA LYS A 197 -3.02 -13.07 15.74
C LYS A 197 -2.41 -14.39 16.16
N ARG A 198 -2.58 -15.43 15.35
CA ARG A 198 -2.03 -16.76 15.64
C ARG A 198 -0.50 -16.72 15.63
N TYR A 199 0.13 -16.18 14.60
CA TYR A 199 1.58 -16.09 14.48
C TYR A 199 2.20 -15.34 15.67
N VAL A 200 1.64 -14.17 16.00
CA VAL A 200 2.12 -13.38 17.15
C VAL A 200 1.97 -14.16 18.46
N LYS A 201 0.83 -14.84 18.67
CA LYS A 201 0.61 -15.65 19.87
C LYS A 201 1.61 -16.82 20.01
N GLU A 202 1.94 -17.48 18.90
CA GLU A 202 2.84 -18.65 18.87
C GLU A 202 4.32 -18.24 19.05
N ASN A 203 4.69 -17.01 18.68
CA ASN A 203 6.06 -16.50 18.71
C ASN A 203 6.31 -15.43 19.81
N SER A 204 5.30 -15.05 20.58
CA SER A 204 5.46 -14.19 21.77
C SER A 204 5.83 -15.08 22.96
N ILE A 205 7.10 -15.10 23.34
CA ILE A 205 7.63 -15.74 24.54
C ILE A 205 7.76 -14.71 25.65
#